data_00d5149cf928af93350f733194ee4acb
#
_entry.id   00d5149cf928af93350f733194ee4acb
#
_cell.length_a   1.000
_cell.length_b   1.000
_cell.length_c   1.000
_cell.angle_alpha   90.00
_cell.angle_beta   90.00
_cell.angle_gamma   90.00
#
_symmetry.space_group_name_H-M   'P 1'
#
loop_
_entity.id
_entity.type
_entity.pdbx_description
1 polymer ?
#
loop_
_entity_poly.entity_id
_entity_poly.type
_entity_poly.pdbx_seq_one_letter_code
_entity_poly.pdbx_strand_id
1 'polypeptide(L)'
;MDYDPVAGPGVWYGRELARRDGWIRAFAPRELDEIDTAVRAFMQSGLPPEGLEAEGFPLPTLGPVLREVLSELLEGRGFVLLRGLPVERMTREEQAIAYLGLGCWLGRFRSQNAKGHLLGHVKDLGLDIRNPNVRYYQTNRKLEYHTDSVDLVGLLCLKAAKEGGESYLASSMTVYNEVLNRKPDLLPPLFEPYATDRRGEVPEGMKPWFDIPIFHRHGGKLSCIYVRQYIDSAQKHFPEARRLSPEQRAAMDLVDEICNDPAIHLSMDFRPGDIQLLHNHQILHSRGDFQNWPEPERHRHLLRLWLAPREARPLPEVFAPRYGGVLAGERGGIVVKGTRLTVPLEAE
;
A
#
# COMPACT_ATOMS: atom_id res chain seq x y z
N MET A 1 3.87 6.47 29.38
CA MET A 1 3.55 7.20 28.13
C MET A 1 2.13 7.68 28.27
N ASP A 2 1.86 8.97 28.12
CA ASP A 2 0.49 9.45 28.09
C ASP A 2 -0.06 9.18 26.68
N TYR A 3 -1.18 8.46 26.64
CA TYR A 3 -1.84 8.07 25.39
C TYR A 3 -2.98 9.06 25.10
N ASP A 4 -2.60 10.25 24.58
CA ASP A 4 -3.59 11.25 24.19
C ASP A 4 -4.23 10.91 22.83
N PRO A 5 -5.50 11.27 22.63
CA PRO A 5 -6.15 11.15 21.34
C PRO A 5 -5.37 11.87 20.24
N VAL A 6 -5.30 11.27 19.05
CA VAL A 6 -4.73 11.89 17.87
C VAL A 6 -5.81 12.75 17.20
N ALA A 7 -5.42 13.93 16.73
CA ALA A 7 -6.27 14.85 15.99
C ALA A 7 -5.67 15.18 14.62
N GLY A 8 -6.46 15.79 13.76
CA GLY A 8 -6.03 16.27 12.43
C GLY A 8 -6.76 15.58 11.28
N PRO A 9 -6.41 15.92 10.03
CA PRO A 9 -7.14 15.47 8.83
C PRO A 9 -7.03 13.96 8.57
N GLY A 10 -6.04 13.30 9.19
CA GLY A 10 -5.89 11.83 9.14
C GLY A 10 -6.91 11.09 10.01
N VAL A 11 -7.64 11.75 10.92
CA VAL A 11 -8.71 11.14 11.70
C VAL A 11 -10.03 11.31 10.96
N TRP A 12 -10.56 10.23 10.43
CA TRP A 12 -11.82 10.22 9.69
C TRP A 12 -12.55 8.89 9.84
N TYR A 13 -13.85 8.91 9.62
CA TYR A 13 -14.75 7.76 9.65
C TYR A 13 -15.27 7.46 8.25
N GLY A 14 -15.23 6.20 7.84
CA GLY A 14 -15.66 5.77 6.50
C GLY A 14 -17.09 6.15 6.18
N ARG A 15 -18.03 6.00 7.13
CA ARG A 15 -19.44 6.41 7.00
C ARG A 15 -19.62 7.89 6.64
N GLU A 16 -18.68 8.77 7.04
CA GLU A 16 -18.75 10.20 6.76
C GLU A 16 -18.17 10.51 5.38
N LEU A 17 -17.04 9.86 5.04
CA LEU A 17 -16.39 10.01 3.75
C LEU A 17 -17.22 9.43 2.61
N ALA A 18 -17.95 8.33 2.84
CA ALA A 18 -18.84 7.72 1.84
C ALA A 18 -19.96 8.66 1.35
N ARG A 19 -20.25 9.72 2.10
CA ARG A 19 -21.24 10.74 1.74
C ARG A 19 -20.67 11.92 0.94
N ARG A 20 -19.37 11.90 0.63
CA ARG A 20 -18.63 13.01 0.02
C ARG A 20 -17.72 12.47 -1.07
N ASP A 21 -17.55 13.22 -2.15
CA ASP A 21 -16.68 12.85 -3.28
C ASP A 21 -15.31 13.55 -3.24
N GLY A 22 -15.02 14.36 -2.22
CA GLY A 22 -13.80 15.17 -2.13
C GLY A 22 -12.49 14.37 -2.02
N TRP A 23 -12.55 13.05 -1.94
CA TRP A 23 -11.41 12.13 -2.02
C TRP A 23 -11.21 11.53 -3.41
N ILE A 24 -12.12 11.82 -4.37
CA ILE A 24 -12.05 11.40 -5.77
C ILE A 24 -11.67 12.61 -6.61
N ARG A 25 -10.64 12.47 -7.43
CA ARG A 25 -10.22 13.48 -8.41
C ARG A 25 -10.21 12.87 -9.80
N ALA A 26 -11.06 13.35 -10.69
CA ALA A 26 -11.03 12.97 -12.09
C ALA A 26 -9.90 13.70 -12.84
N PHE A 27 -9.24 13.00 -13.77
CA PHE A 27 -8.32 13.64 -14.72
C PHE A 27 -9.07 14.58 -15.65
N ALA A 28 -8.53 15.78 -15.86
CA ALA A 28 -9.00 16.70 -16.88
C ALA A 28 -8.54 16.23 -18.27
N PRO A 29 -9.28 16.55 -19.36
CA PRO A 29 -8.88 16.16 -20.73
C PRO A 29 -7.43 16.57 -21.07
N ARG A 30 -7.02 17.79 -20.73
CA ARG A 30 -5.66 18.28 -20.96
C ARG A 30 -4.60 17.46 -20.22
N GLU A 31 -4.90 16.96 -19.03
CA GLU A 31 -3.98 16.13 -18.25
C GLU A 31 -3.82 14.74 -18.89
N LEU A 32 -4.91 14.20 -19.45
CA LEU A 32 -4.84 12.94 -20.20
C LEU A 32 -4.02 13.09 -21.49
N ASP A 33 -4.14 14.24 -22.20
CA ASP A 33 -3.31 14.54 -23.37
C ASP A 33 -1.83 14.67 -23.00
N GLU A 34 -1.52 15.26 -21.84
CA GLU A 34 -0.14 15.34 -21.33
C GLU A 34 0.42 13.93 -21.02
N ILE A 35 -0.36 13.07 -20.36
CA ILE A 35 0.05 11.68 -20.09
C ILE A 35 0.32 10.93 -21.38
N ASP A 36 -0.59 11.00 -22.37
CA ASP A 36 -0.43 10.32 -23.66
C ASP A 36 0.81 10.82 -24.42
N THR A 37 1.05 12.13 -24.40
CA THR A 37 2.25 12.72 -25.01
C THR A 37 3.54 12.24 -24.34
N ALA A 38 3.57 12.23 -22.99
CA ALA A 38 4.73 11.77 -22.23
C ALA A 38 5.00 10.28 -22.41
N VAL A 39 3.94 9.45 -22.46
CA VAL A 39 4.04 8.01 -22.75
C VAL A 39 4.70 7.77 -24.11
N ARG A 40 4.18 8.42 -25.17
CA ARG A 40 4.75 8.28 -26.51
C ARG A 40 6.21 8.73 -26.59
N ALA A 41 6.53 9.87 -25.98
CA ALA A 41 7.90 10.39 -25.96
C ALA A 41 8.85 9.42 -25.24
N PHE A 42 8.44 8.86 -24.08
CA PHE A 42 9.23 7.91 -23.34
C PHE A 42 9.44 6.59 -24.15
N MET A 43 8.40 6.04 -24.75
CA MET A 43 8.51 4.85 -25.60
C MET A 43 9.46 5.06 -26.79
N GLN A 44 9.44 6.25 -27.42
CA GLN A 44 10.35 6.59 -28.52
C GLN A 44 11.80 6.75 -28.08
N SER A 45 12.05 7.07 -26.79
CA SER A 45 13.41 7.22 -26.26
C SER A 45 14.18 5.89 -26.19
N GLY A 46 13.49 4.75 -26.12
CA GLY A 46 14.07 3.43 -25.94
C GLY A 46 14.73 3.22 -24.56
N LEU A 47 14.49 4.14 -23.61
CA LEU A 47 15.01 4.02 -22.25
C LEU A 47 14.26 2.94 -21.45
N PRO A 48 14.96 2.22 -20.54
CA PRO A 48 14.32 1.22 -19.70
C PRO A 48 13.41 1.89 -18.64
N PRO A 49 12.21 1.36 -18.39
CA PRO A 49 11.24 1.97 -17.47
C PRO A 49 11.68 1.93 -15.99
N GLU A 50 12.64 1.10 -15.62
CA GLU A 50 13.19 1.00 -14.26
C GLU A 50 13.87 2.28 -13.79
N GLY A 51 14.40 3.07 -14.72
CA GLY A 51 15.08 4.33 -14.45
C GLY A 51 14.23 5.57 -14.71
N LEU A 52 12.92 5.43 -14.88
CA LEU A 52 12.04 6.57 -15.18
C LEU A 52 11.97 7.51 -13.98
N GLU A 53 12.31 8.78 -14.22
CA GLU A 53 12.25 9.89 -13.28
C GLU A 53 11.32 11.00 -13.80
N ALA A 54 10.91 11.92 -12.93
CA ALA A 54 9.94 12.97 -13.29
C ALA A 54 10.44 13.88 -14.43
N GLU A 55 11.75 14.12 -14.52
CA GLU A 55 12.39 14.89 -15.59
C GLU A 55 12.23 14.21 -16.97
N GLY A 56 12.22 12.87 -16.99
CA GLY A 56 12.00 12.05 -18.19
C GLY A 56 10.53 11.85 -18.56
N PHE A 57 9.62 12.32 -17.72
CA PHE A 57 8.17 12.22 -17.94
C PHE A 57 7.47 13.55 -17.64
N PRO A 58 7.61 14.55 -18.51
CA PRO A 58 7.17 15.91 -18.24
C PRO A 58 5.64 16.03 -18.22
N LEU A 59 5.10 16.54 -17.11
CA LEU A 59 3.67 16.79 -16.90
C LEU A 59 3.48 18.24 -16.45
N PRO A 60 3.53 19.21 -17.38
CA PRO A 60 3.55 20.64 -17.02
C PRO A 60 2.29 21.12 -16.30
N THR A 61 1.13 20.56 -16.60
CA THR A 61 -0.14 20.87 -15.90
C THR A 61 -0.41 19.90 -14.77
N LEU A 62 -0.24 18.60 -14.99
CA LEU A 62 -0.57 17.57 -14.01
C LEU A 62 0.50 17.45 -12.90
N GLY A 63 1.78 17.71 -13.18
CA GLY A 63 2.85 17.61 -12.19
C GLY A 63 2.63 18.46 -10.93
N PRO A 64 2.25 19.76 -11.04
CA PRO A 64 1.82 20.54 -9.87
C PRO A 64 0.68 19.89 -9.08
N VAL A 65 -0.31 19.33 -9.75
CA VAL A 65 -1.43 18.64 -9.12
C VAL A 65 -0.97 17.37 -8.38
N LEU A 66 -0.06 16.60 -8.95
CA LEU A 66 0.49 15.42 -8.28
C LEU A 66 1.28 15.79 -7.02
N ARG A 67 1.90 16.98 -6.97
CA ARG A 67 2.50 17.50 -5.72
C ARG A 67 1.45 17.84 -4.66
N GLU A 68 0.29 18.39 -5.05
CA GLU A 68 -0.84 18.60 -4.13
C GLU A 68 -1.39 17.26 -3.63
N VAL A 69 -1.51 16.27 -4.51
CA VAL A 69 -1.89 14.90 -4.15
C VAL A 69 -0.87 14.32 -3.16
N LEU A 70 0.43 14.50 -3.38
CA LEU A 70 1.46 14.03 -2.45
C LEU A 70 1.31 14.69 -1.07
N SER A 71 1.05 16.00 -1.03
CA SER A 71 0.78 16.72 0.23
C SER A 71 -0.46 16.16 0.96
N GLU A 72 -1.55 15.87 0.23
CA GLU A 72 -2.76 15.27 0.81
C GLU A 72 -2.49 13.85 1.35
N LEU A 73 -1.63 13.06 0.68
CA LEU A 73 -1.21 11.74 1.16
C LEU A 73 -0.39 11.84 2.45
N LEU A 74 0.58 12.76 2.52
CA LEU A 74 1.55 12.82 3.62
C LEU A 74 1.02 13.58 4.85
N GLU A 75 0.23 14.64 4.65
CA GLU A 75 -0.22 15.56 5.69
C GLU A 75 -1.73 15.65 5.83
N GLY A 76 -2.49 15.18 4.83
CA GLY A 76 -3.94 15.21 4.79
C GLY A 76 -4.58 13.91 5.31
N ARG A 77 -5.67 13.50 4.65
CA ARG A 77 -6.43 12.28 5.00
C ARG A 77 -5.65 10.98 4.77
N GLY A 78 -4.54 11.02 4.04
CA GLY A 78 -3.68 9.87 3.79
C GLY A 78 -4.05 9.03 2.58
N PHE A 79 -5.04 9.38 1.78
CA PHE A 79 -5.38 8.69 0.54
C PHE A 79 -6.09 9.61 -0.46
N VAL A 80 -5.99 9.26 -1.75
CA VAL A 80 -6.69 9.91 -2.87
C VAL A 80 -7.03 8.84 -3.92
N LEU A 81 -8.18 8.97 -4.58
CA LEU A 81 -8.53 8.20 -5.77
C LEU A 81 -8.46 9.12 -7.01
N LEU A 82 -7.51 8.89 -7.89
CA LEU A 82 -7.47 9.52 -9.22
C LEU A 82 -8.32 8.68 -10.18
N ARG A 83 -9.17 9.31 -10.96
CA ARG A 83 -10.16 8.60 -11.80
C ARG A 83 -10.06 8.97 -13.27
N GLY A 84 -10.17 7.96 -14.14
CA GLY A 84 -10.43 8.16 -15.55
C GLY A 84 -9.20 8.08 -16.45
N LEU A 85 -8.10 7.40 -16.02
CA LEU A 85 -7.04 7.02 -16.95
C LEU A 85 -7.61 6.05 -18.01
N PRO A 86 -7.48 6.31 -19.33
CA PRO A 86 -8.18 5.54 -20.36
C PRO A 86 -7.49 4.19 -20.67
N VAL A 87 -7.32 3.34 -19.64
CA VAL A 87 -6.58 2.08 -19.71
C VAL A 87 -7.08 1.09 -20.78
N GLU A 88 -8.37 1.17 -21.15
CA GLU A 88 -8.96 0.29 -22.16
C GLU A 88 -8.49 0.62 -23.59
N ARG A 89 -7.92 1.82 -23.80
CA ARG A 89 -7.38 2.29 -25.08
C ARG A 89 -5.85 2.15 -25.15
N MET A 90 -5.22 1.70 -24.10
CA MET A 90 -3.77 1.57 -23.93
C MET A 90 -3.35 0.11 -24.07
N THR A 91 -2.22 -0.14 -24.71
CA THR A 91 -1.50 -1.41 -24.63
C THR A 91 -1.00 -1.65 -23.20
N ARG A 92 -0.60 -2.87 -22.87
CA ARG A 92 -0.03 -3.20 -21.56
C ARG A 92 1.22 -2.37 -21.23
N GLU A 93 2.06 -2.14 -22.23
CA GLU A 93 3.26 -1.33 -22.07
C GLU A 93 2.94 0.14 -21.82
N GLU A 94 2.01 0.72 -22.59
CA GLU A 94 1.53 2.09 -22.36
C GLU A 94 0.88 2.26 -20.97
N GLN A 95 0.08 1.28 -20.52
CA GLN A 95 -0.48 1.25 -19.16
C GLN A 95 0.62 1.28 -18.09
N ALA A 96 1.65 0.46 -18.25
CA ALA A 96 2.78 0.38 -17.33
C ALA A 96 3.56 1.70 -17.30
N ILE A 97 3.91 2.25 -18.47
CA ILE A 97 4.67 3.51 -18.61
C ILE A 97 3.85 4.69 -18.07
N ALA A 98 2.57 4.81 -18.40
CA ALA A 98 1.71 5.86 -17.88
C ALA A 98 1.66 5.82 -16.34
N TYR A 99 1.50 4.62 -15.76
CA TYR A 99 1.40 4.45 -14.33
C TYR A 99 2.73 4.71 -13.59
N LEU A 100 3.85 4.24 -14.15
CA LEU A 100 5.18 4.58 -13.65
C LEU A 100 5.44 6.09 -13.80
N GLY A 101 5.10 6.69 -14.94
CA GLY A 101 5.25 8.11 -15.18
C GLY A 101 4.49 8.99 -14.20
N LEU A 102 3.28 8.58 -13.77
CA LEU A 102 2.57 9.24 -12.66
C LEU A 102 3.26 8.99 -11.32
N GLY A 103 3.73 7.75 -11.08
CA GLY A 103 4.37 7.34 -9.84
C GLY A 103 5.68 8.07 -9.56
N CYS A 104 6.53 8.35 -10.57
CA CYS A 104 7.82 9.01 -10.37
C CYS A 104 7.69 10.46 -9.85
N TRP A 105 6.55 11.12 -10.05
CA TRP A 105 6.23 12.42 -9.47
C TRP A 105 5.86 12.35 -7.97
N LEU A 106 5.57 11.16 -7.46
CA LEU A 106 5.16 10.93 -6.07
C LEU A 106 6.28 10.33 -5.22
N GLY A 107 7.29 9.72 -5.83
CA GLY A 107 8.42 9.15 -5.11
C GLY A 107 9.23 8.14 -5.92
N ARG A 108 10.34 7.70 -5.35
CA ARG A 108 11.19 6.67 -5.96
C ARG A 108 10.52 5.30 -5.90
N PHE A 109 10.62 4.53 -6.97
CA PHE A 109 10.12 3.16 -7.01
C PHE A 109 10.87 2.25 -6.05
N ARG A 110 10.12 1.35 -5.40
CA ARG A 110 10.67 0.33 -4.50
C ARG A 110 10.26 -1.06 -4.95
N SER A 111 11.21 -2.01 -4.83
CA SER A 111 10.95 -3.41 -5.14
C SER A 111 9.87 -4.01 -4.22
N GLN A 112 8.94 -4.77 -4.80
CA GLN A 112 7.81 -5.35 -4.08
C GLN A 112 8.02 -6.81 -3.67
N ASN A 113 9.10 -7.44 -4.15
CA ASN A 113 9.45 -8.83 -3.87
C ASN A 113 10.94 -9.09 -4.13
N ALA A 114 11.40 -10.29 -3.78
CA ALA A 114 12.78 -10.73 -3.97
C ALA A 114 13.23 -10.76 -5.45
N LYS A 115 12.30 -10.84 -6.42
CA LYS A 115 12.61 -10.78 -7.85
C LYS A 115 12.98 -9.37 -8.33
N GLY A 116 12.69 -8.33 -7.55
CA GLY A 116 13.00 -6.94 -7.89
C GLY A 116 11.90 -6.21 -8.68
N HIS A 117 10.67 -6.69 -8.64
CA HIS A 117 9.56 -6.09 -9.39
C HIS A 117 9.21 -4.70 -8.86
N LEU A 118 9.40 -3.67 -9.67
CA LEU A 118 8.96 -2.30 -9.40
C LEU A 118 7.47 -2.13 -9.68
N LEU A 119 6.95 -2.88 -10.65
CA LEU A 119 5.53 -2.96 -10.98
C LEU A 119 4.99 -4.30 -10.52
N GLY A 120 4.07 -4.29 -9.56
CA GLY A 120 3.40 -5.49 -9.06
C GLY A 120 2.08 -5.75 -9.78
N HIS A 121 1.71 -7.02 -9.91
CA HIS A 121 0.43 -7.44 -10.45
C HIS A 121 -0.44 -8.03 -9.34
N VAL A 122 -1.60 -7.44 -9.12
CA VAL A 122 -2.62 -7.93 -8.17
C VAL A 122 -3.72 -8.62 -8.97
N LYS A 123 -3.57 -9.94 -9.11
CA LYS A 123 -4.41 -10.77 -9.97
C LYS A 123 -4.54 -12.17 -9.38
N ASP A 124 -5.72 -12.76 -9.49
CA ASP A 124 -5.92 -14.18 -9.16
C ASP A 124 -5.22 -15.07 -10.20
N LEU A 125 -4.22 -15.82 -9.73
CA LEU A 125 -3.45 -16.77 -10.55
C LEU A 125 -3.93 -18.23 -10.35
N GLY A 126 -5.02 -18.43 -9.61
CA GLY A 126 -5.53 -19.75 -9.28
C GLY A 126 -4.65 -20.55 -8.32
N LEU A 127 -3.76 -19.87 -7.59
CA LEU A 127 -2.80 -20.50 -6.69
C LEU A 127 -3.46 -20.86 -5.34
N ASP A 128 -3.01 -21.97 -4.75
CA ASP A 128 -3.49 -22.41 -3.45
C ASP A 128 -2.80 -21.63 -2.31
N ILE A 129 -3.58 -20.85 -1.56
CA ILE A 129 -3.10 -20.04 -0.41
C ILE A 129 -2.51 -20.91 0.72
N ARG A 130 -2.77 -22.20 0.76
CA ARG A 130 -2.12 -23.13 1.72
C ARG A 130 -0.62 -23.29 1.45
N ASN A 131 -0.17 -23.00 0.23
CA ASN A 131 1.26 -22.91 -0.08
C ASN A 131 1.86 -21.65 0.58
N PRO A 132 2.86 -21.77 1.46
CA PRO A 132 3.45 -20.66 2.21
C PRO A 132 4.11 -19.59 1.31
N ASN A 133 4.44 -19.93 0.06
CA ASN A 133 5.03 -19.00 -0.91
C ASN A 133 3.98 -18.18 -1.66
N VAL A 134 2.69 -18.57 -1.64
CA VAL A 134 1.60 -17.83 -2.27
C VAL A 134 1.21 -16.64 -1.40
N ARG A 135 1.02 -15.50 -2.03
CA ARG A 135 0.54 -14.27 -1.40
C ARG A 135 -0.94 -14.06 -1.71
N TYR A 136 -1.69 -13.48 -0.78
CA TYR A 136 -3.13 -13.24 -0.94
C TYR A 136 -3.48 -12.39 -2.16
N TYR A 137 -2.59 -11.46 -2.59
CA TYR A 137 -2.81 -10.66 -3.80
C TYR A 137 -2.79 -11.48 -5.10
N GLN A 138 -2.28 -12.73 -5.06
CA GLN A 138 -2.27 -13.70 -6.18
C GLN A 138 -3.50 -14.62 -6.15
N THR A 139 -4.49 -14.36 -5.30
CA THR A 139 -5.68 -15.15 -5.11
C THR A 139 -6.94 -14.28 -5.09
N ASN A 140 -8.11 -14.88 -5.19
CA ASN A 140 -9.41 -14.22 -5.05
C ASN A 140 -9.92 -14.14 -3.61
N ARG A 141 -9.16 -14.64 -2.62
CA ARG A 141 -9.57 -14.66 -1.21
C ARG A 141 -9.46 -13.27 -0.59
N LYS A 142 -10.31 -12.98 0.40
CA LYS A 142 -10.22 -11.75 1.20
C LYS A 142 -8.79 -11.53 1.68
N LEU A 143 -8.30 -10.31 1.51
CA LEU A 143 -7.03 -9.85 2.04
C LEU A 143 -7.33 -8.97 3.25
N GLU A 144 -7.00 -9.44 4.44
CA GLU A 144 -7.27 -8.74 5.69
C GLU A 144 -6.57 -7.38 5.76
N TYR A 145 -7.01 -6.51 6.69
CA TYR A 145 -6.40 -5.19 6.89
C TYR A 145 -4.92 -5.30 7.21
N HIS A 146 -4.13 -4.55 6.46
CA HIS A 146 -2.68 -4.57 6.59
C HIS A 146 -2.06 -3.26 6.09
N THR A 147 -0.77 -3.13 6.37
CA THR A 147 0.12 -2.16 5.74
C THR A 147 1.18 -2.91 4.92
N ASP A 148 1.64 -2.32 3.84
CA ASP A 148 2.78 -2.81 3.06
C ASP A 148 4.12 -2.32 3.68
N SER A 149 5.25 -2.64 3.07
CA SER A 149 6.59 -2.26 3.59
C SER A 149 7.20 -1.11 2.80
N VAL A 150 6.47 0.00 2.71
CA VAL A 150 6.85 1.20 1.95
C VAL A 150 6.13 2.43 2.49
N ASP A 151 6.47 3.64 2.03
CA ASP A 151 5.78 4.86 2.43
C ASP A 151 4.45 5.07 1.70
N LEU A 152 4.41 4.91 0.38
CA LEU A 152 3.18 5.05 -0.41
C LEU A 152 2.89 3.79 -1.22
N VAL A 153 1.62 3.43 -1.29
CA VAL A 153 1.11 2.37 -2.15
C VAL A 153 0.17 2.97 -3.18
N GLY A 154 0.39 2.62 -4.44
CA GLY A 154 -0.53 2.90 -5.53
C GLY A 154 -1.15 1.62 -6.08
N LEU A 155 -2.42 1.66 -6.46
CA LEU A 155 -3.15 0.59 -7.14
C LEU A 155 -3.90 1.15 -8.34
N LEU A 156 -3.48 0.81 -9.56
CA LEU A 156 -4.19 1.12 -10.81
C LEU A 156 -5.09 -0.04 -11.20
N CYS A 157 -6.38 0.20 -11.33
CA CYS A 157 -7.34 -0.77 -11.82
C CYS A 157 -7.30 -0.87 -13.34
N LEU A 158 -6.91 -2.03 -13.87
CA LEU A 158 -6.99 -2.33 -15.29
C LEU A 158 -8.33 -3.00 -15.64
N LYS A 159 -8.78 -3.92 -14.77
CA LYS A 159 -10.02 -4.69 -14.91
C LYS A 159 -10.61 -4.94 -13.54
N ALA A 160 -11.91 -4.66 -13.39
CA ALA A 160 -12.65 -4.96 -12.18
C ALA A 160 -13.09 -6.43 -12.13
N ALA A 161 -13.42 -6.93 -10.95
CA ALA A 161 -14.04 -8.24 -10.77
C ALA A 161 -15.46 -8.24 -11.35
N LYS A 162 -16.02 -9.43 -11.51
CA LYS A 162 -17.45 -9.58 -11.82
C LYS A 162 -18.31 -9.19 -10.62
N GLU A 163 -17.87 -9.60 -9.43
CA GLU A 163 -18.54 -9.37 -8.15
C GLU A 163 -17.49 -9.28 -7.05
N GLY A 164 -17.66 -8.39 -6.07
CA GLY A 164 -16.74 -8.20 -4.94
C GLY A 164 -15.41 -7.55 -5.32
N GLY A 165 -14.42 -7.70 -4.45
CA GLY A 165 -13.08 -7.15 -4.65
C GLY A 165 -12.98 -5.67 -4.35
N GLU A 166 -13.91 -5.14 -3.57
CA GLU A 166 -13.90 -3.77 -3.05
C GLU A 166 -12.61 -3.51 -2.28
N SER A 167 -12.10 -2.30 -2.39
CA SER A 167 -11.00 -1.82 -1.57
C SER A 167 -11.56 -1.18 -0.30
N TYR A 168 -11.08 -1.62 0.85
CA TYR A 168 -11.45 -1.05 2.14
C TYR A 168 -10.26 -0.30 2.73
N LEU A 169 -10.48 0.92 3.20
CA LEU A 169 -9.49 1.75 3.86
C LEU A 169 -9.96 2.11 5.27
N ALA A 170 -9.07 1.97 6.26
CA ALA A 170 -9.29 2.45 7.62
C ALA A 170 -8.13 3.36 8.04
N SER A 171 -8.45 4.52 8.62
CA SER A 171 -7.43 5.39 9.20
C SER A 171 -6.85 4.75 10.45
N SER A 172 -5.55 4.52 10.49
CA SER A 172 -4.87 4.00 11.67
C SER A 172 -4.93 4.98 12.86
N MET A 173 -5.09 6.29 12.60
CA MET A 173 -5.31 7.30 13.63
C MET A 173 -6.70 7.15 14.25
N THR A 174 -7.73 6.88 13.44
CA THR A 174 -9.07 6.57 13.93
C THR A 174 -9.08 5.26 14.72
N VAL A 175 -8.41 4.21 14.19
CA VAL A 175 -8.27 2.93 14.88
C VAL A 175 -7.61 3.11 16.24
N TYR A 176 -6.51 3.88 16.32
CA TYR A 176 -5.85 4.22 17.57
C TYR A 176 -6.81 4.89 18.55
N ASN A 177 -7.54 5.91 18.12
CA ASN A 177 -8.51 6.62 18.96
C ASN A 177 -9.66 5.71 19.43
N GLU A 178 -10.13 4.81 18.57
CA GLU A 178 -11.17 3.84 18.93
C GLU A 178 -10.68 2.81 19.96
N VAL A 179 -9.42 2.34 19.85
CA VAL A 179 -8.83 1.48 20.88
C VAL A 179 -8.75 2.22 22.20
N LEU A 180 -8.26 3.48 22.19
CA LEU A 180 -8.17 4.32 23.38
C LEU A 180 -9.54 4.54 24.03
N ASN A 181 -10.59 4.74 23.24
CA ASN A 181 -11.96 5.00 23.73
C ASN A 181 -12.65 3.71 24.23
N ARG A 182 -12.53 2.61 23.49
CA ARG A 182 -13.26 1.36 23.78
C ARG A 182 -12.59 0.54 24.87
N LYS A 183 -11.25 0.39 24.82
CA LYS A 183 -10.46 -0.43 25.75
C LYS A 183 -9.05 0.17 25.92
N PRO A 184 -8.89 1.25 26.71
CA PRO A 184 -7.61 1.94 26.88
C PRO A 184 -6.47 1.04 27.35
N ASP A 185 -6.76 0.00 28.15
CA ASP A 185 -5.78 -0.95 28.66
C ASP A 185 -5.15 -1.81 27.54
N LEU A 186 -5.77 -1.90 26.37
CA LEU A 186 -5.24 -2.60 25.20
C LEU A 186 -4.39 -1.73 24.28
N LEU A 187 -4.29 -0.42 24.56
CA LEU A 187 -3.47 0.46 23.75
C LEU A 187 -1.96 0.30 24.02
N PRO A 188 -1.46 0.24 25.28
CA PRO A 188 -0.04 0.03 25.57
C PRO A 188 0.57 -1.20 24.87
N PRO A 189 -0.08 -2.39 24.86
CA PRO A 189 0.42 -3.55 24.14
C PRO A 189 0.73 -3.30 22.65
N LEU A 190 0.00 -2.39 21.96
CA LEU A 190 0.23 -2.07 20.56
C LEU A 190 1.53 -1.28 20.29
N PHE A 191 2.17 -0.76 21.35
CA PHE A 191 3.48 -0.10 21.31
C PHE A 191 4.63 -1.03 21.72
N GLU A 192 4.33 -2.29 22.05
CA GLU A 192 5.33 -3.31 22.31
C GLU A 192 5.72 -4.06 21.02
N PRO A 193 6.94 -4.64 20.94
CA PRO A 193 7.39 -5.37 19.77
C PRO A 193 6.59 -6.65 19.48
N TYR A 194 6.27 -6.85 18.20
CA TYR A 194 5.65 -8.05 17.63
C TYR A 194 6.63 -8.70 16.67
N ALA A 195 6.93 -9.98 16.86
CA ALA A 195 7.71 -10.75 15.89
C ALA A 195 6.89 -10.92 14.59
N THR A 196 7.44 -10.48 13.47
CA THR A 196 6.79 -10.44 12.16
C THR A 196 7.62 -11.20 11.13
N ASP A 197 7.03 -12.21 10.50
CA ASP A 197 7.65 -13.08 9.50
C ASP A 197 8.02 -12.32 8.22
N ARG A 198 9.25 -12.50 7.72
CA ARG A 198 9.70 -11.94 6.42
C ARG A 198 9.21 -12.75 5.22
N ARG A 199 8.53 -13.87 5.44
CA ARG A 199 7.94 -14.72 4.41
C ARG A 199 8.96 -15.20 3.36
N GLY A 200 10.14 -15.60 3.81
CA GLY A 200 11.23 -16.08 2.96
C GLY A 200 12.05 -14.99 2.28
N GLU A 201 11.63 -13.72 2.36
CA GLU A 201 12.35 -12.57 1.80
C GLU A 201 13.33 -12.01 2.84
N VAL A 202 14.37 -12.79 3.12
CA VAL A 202 15.33 -12.52 4.20
C VAL A 202 16.59 -11.85 3.64
N PRO A 203 16.91 -10.59 4.03
CA PRO A 203 18.18 -9.97 3.68
C PRO A 203 19.35 -10.75 4.28
N GLU A 204 20.52 -10.69 3.62
CA GLU A 204 21.72 -11.40 4.07
C GLU A 204 22.10 -11.03 5.52
N GLY A 205 22.35 -12.03 6.34
CA GLY A 205 22.71 -11.84 7.76
C GLY A 205 21.55 -11.51 8.70
N MET A 206 20.33 -11.39 8.20
CA MET A 206 19.14 -11.11 9.02
C MET A 206 18.42 -12.38 9.47
N LYS A 207 17.63 -12.28 10.57
CA LYS A 207 16.70 -13.32 10.99
C LYS A 207 15.52 -13.42 10.01
N PRO A 208 14.83 -14.59 9.92
CA PRO A 208 13.64 -14.75 9.10
C PRO A 208 12.42 -13.98 9.61
N TRP A 209 12.53 -13.30 10.74
CA TRP A 209 11.55 -12.35 11.27
C TRP A 209 12.24 -11.08 11.75
N PHE A 210 11.44 -10.07 12.07
CA PHE A 210 11.86 -8.83 12.72
C PHE A 210 10.85 -8.48 13.80
N ASP A 211 11.30 -7.76 14.82
CA ASP A 211 10.45 -7.32 15.93
C ASP A 211 10.13 -5.83 15.76
N ILE A 212 8.82 -5.49 15.70
CA ILE A 212 8.37 -4.11 15.54
C ILE A 212 7.02 -3.91 16.24
N PRO A 213 6.79 -2.80 16.95
CA PRO A 213 5.47 -2.41 17.44
C PRO A 213 4.49 -2.09 16.31
N ILE A 214 3.19 -2.22 16.58
CA ILE A 214 2.12 -1.87 15.63
C ILE A 214 1.98 -0.35 15.51
N PHE A 215 2.01 0.37 16.62
CA PHE A 215 2.00 1.83 16.64
C PHE A 215 3.32 2.43 17.08
N HIS A 216 3.66 3.59 16.49
CA HIS A 216 4.86 4.36 16.81
C HIS A 216 4.54 5.84 16.87
N ARG A 217 5.00 6.53 17.91
CA ARG A 217 5.03 7.99 17.95
C ARG A 217 6.47 8.47 17.71
N HIS A 218 6.67 9.22 16.64
CA HIS A 218 7.98 9.78 16.30
C HIS A 218 7.82 11.07 15.51
N GLY A 219 8.61 12.11 15.83
CA GLY A 219 8.54 13.41 15.16
C GLY A 219 7.16 14.06 15.19
N GLY A 220 6.39 13.85 16.27
CA GLY A 220 5.02 14.38 16.41
C GLY A 220 3.96 13.63 15.59
N LYS A 221 4.32 12.57 14.88
CA LYS A 221 3.41 11.77 14.04
C LYS A 221 3.16 10.41 14.67
N LEU A 222 1.94 9.88 14.48
CA LEU A 222 1.61 8.46 14.73
C LEU A 222 1.80 7.69 13.42
N SER A 223 2.55 6.59 13.47
CA SER A 223 2.73 5.67 12.35
C SER A 223 2.26 4.28 12.74
N CYS A 224 1.68 3.56 11.79
CA CYS A 224 1.22 2.19 11.94
C CYS A 224 1.99 1.27 11.00
N ILE A 225 2.33 0.06 11.49
CA ILE A 225 2.74 -1.08 10.68
C ILE A 225 2.04 -2.33 11.19
N TYR A 226 1.24 -2.97 10.38
CA TYR A 226 0.42 -4.11 10.79
C TYR A 226 0.19 -5.10 9.66
N VAL A 227 0.55 -6.35 9.89
CA VAL A 227 0.20 -7.50 9.03
C VAL A 227 -0.08 -8.69 9.93
N ARG A 228 -1.33 -8.86 10.39
CA ARG A 228 -1.75 -9.92 11.33
C ARG A 228 -1.22 -11.29 10.91
N GLN A 229 -1.38 -11.64 9.65
CA GLN A 229 -0.98 -12.95 9.13
C GLN A 229 0.53 -13.20 9.23
N TYR A 230 1.38 -12.15 9.16
CA TYR A 230 2.83 -12.30 9.28
C TYR A 230 3.25 -12.40 10.74
N ILE A 231 2.52 -11.75 11.65
CA ILE A 231 2.70 -11.92 13.09
C ILE A 231 2.32 -13.35 13.49
N ASP A 232 1.15 -13.85 13.09
CA ASP A 232 0.71 -15.22 13.39
C ASP A 232 1.62 -16.26 12.74
N SER A 233 2.15 -16.02 11.55
CA SER A 233 3.14 -16.85 10.88
C SER A 233 4.43 -16.96 11.68
N ALA A 234 4.91 -15.85 12.24
CA ALA A 234 6.11 -15.85 13.08
C ALA A 234 5.88 -16.67 14.37
N GLN A 235 4.69 -16.55 14.99
CA GLN A 235 4.34 -17.36 16.17
C GLN A 235 4.29 -18.86 15.86
N LYS A 236 3.87 -19.24 14.66
CA LYS A 236 3.74 -20.62 14.23
C LYS A 236 5.07 -21.25 13.83
N HIS A 237 5.94 -20.53 13.13
CA HIS A 237 7.08 -21.13 12.45
C HIS A 237 8.43 -20.87 13.13
N PHE A 238 8.53 -19.86 14.01
CA PHE A 238 9.79 -19.51 14.68
C PHE A 238 9.67 -19.65 16.20
N PRO A 239 10.08 -20.81 16.79
CA PRO A 239 10.02 -21.02 18.23
C PRO A 239 10.83 -20.00 19.04
N GLU A 240 11.92 -19.47 18.47
CA GLU A 240 12.82 -18.48 19.09
C GLU A 240 12.28 -17.05 19.02
N ALA A 241 11.24 -16.81 18.22
CA ALA A 241 10.62 -15.49 18.14
C ALA A 241 9.88 -15.15 19.45
N ARG A 242 9.85 -13.86 19.78
CA ARG A 242 9.08 -13.37 20.95
C ARG A 242 7.64 -13.88 20.87
N ARG A 243 7.15 -14.44 21.99
CA ARG A 243 5.75 -14.88 22.09
C ARG A 243 4.84 -13.72 22.40
N LEU A 244 3.66 -13.74 21.78
CA LEU A 244 2.60 -12.77 22.08
C LEU A 244 2.03 -13.03 23.47
N SER A 245 1.86 -11.96 24.25
CA SER A 245 1.08 -12.01 25.48
C SER A 245 -0.44 -12.14 25.17
N PRO A 246 -1.26 -12.55 26.15
CA PRO A 246 -2.72 -12.51 25.99
C PRO A 246 -3.25 -11.11 25.65
N GLU A 247 -2.68 -10.05 26.25
CA GLU A 247 -3.04 -8.66 26.02
C GLU A 247 -2.69 -8.21 24.59
N GLN A 248 -1.52 -8.61 24.08
CA GLN A 248 -1.14 -8.34 22.69
C GLN A 248 -2.09 -9.02 21.69
N ARG A 249 -2.54 -10.25 21.96
CA ARG A 249 -3.55 -10.93 21.14
C ARG A 249 -4.88 -10.19 21.17
N ALA A 250 -5.36 -9.86 22.37
CA ALA A 250 -6.62 -9.11 22.55
C ALA A 250 -6.57 -7.73 21.88
N ALA A 251 -5.41 -7.05 21.92
CA ALA A 251 -5.21 -5.77 21.27
C ALA A 251 -5.27 -5.89 19.73
N MET A 252 -4.67 -6.93 19.13
CA MET A 252 -4.78 -7.20 17.69
C MET A 252 -6.22 -7.57 17.31
N ASP A 253 -6.92 -8.37 18.11
CA ASP A 253 -8.31 -8.75 17.86
C ASP A 253 -9.22 -7.51 17.85
N LEU A 254 -8.98 -6.56 18.75
CA LEU A 254 -9.70 -5.29 18.79
C LEU A 254 -9.38 -4.40 17.56
N VAL A 255 -8.11 -4.35 17.12
CA VAL A 255 -7.71 -3.62 15.89
C VAL A 255 -8.46 -4.19 14.68
N ASP A 256 -8.50 -5.52 14.54
CA ASP A 256 -9.19 -6.19 13.45
C ASP A 256 -10.72 -5.95 13.51
N GLU A 257 -11.33 -6.00 14.71
CA GLU A 257 -12.75 -5.68 14.93
C GLU A 257 -13.06 -4.24 14.48
N ILE A 258 -12.27 -3.26 14.93
CA ILE A 258 -12.45 -1.85 14.59
C ILE A 258 -12.31 -1.62 13.09
N CYS A 259 -11.29 -2.19 12.46
CA CYS A 259 -11.09 -2.05 11.00
C CYS A 259 -12.25 -2.65 10.20
N ASN A 260 -12.85 -3.75 10.66
CA ASN A 260 -13.98 -4.41 10.00
C ASN A 260 -15.34 -3.75 10.30
N ASP A 261 -15.40 -2.73 11.18
CA ASP A 261 -16.62 -1.97 11.44
C ASP A 261 -16.98 -1.07 10.24
N PRO A 262 -18.16 -1.26 9.59
CA PRO A 262 -18.58 -0.44 8.44
C PRO A 262 -18.70 1.06 8.73
N ALA A 263 -18.78 1.45 10.00
CA ALA A 263 -18.77 2.86 10.39
C ALA A 263 -17.35 3.47 10.32
N ILE A 264 -16.31 2.64 10.46
CA ILE A 264 -14.91 3.05 10.55
C ILE A 264 -14.25 3.06 9.17
N HIS A 265 -14.38 1.97 8.40
CA HIS A 265 -13.73 1.88 7.11
C HIS A 265 -14.52 2.55 5.99
N LEU A 266 -13.79 3.06 4.99
CA LEU A 266 -14.35 3.46 3.71
C LEU A 266 -14.27 2.28 2.73
N SER A 267 -15.40 1.93 2.13
CA SER A 267 -15.46 0.99 1.00
C SER A 267 -15.44 1.75 -0.32
N MET A 268 -14.67 1.28 -1.29
CA MET A 268 -14.64 1.84 -2.64
C MET A 268 -14.58 0.75 -3.71
N ASP A 269 -15.42 0.94 -4.74
CA ASP A 269 -15.44 0.13 -5.94
C ASP A 269 -14.50 0.71 -6.98
N PHE A 270 -13.54 -0.10 -7.43
CA PHE A 270 -12.67 0.29 -8.53
C PHE A 270 -13.39 0.21 -9.88
N ARG A 271 -13.15 1.24 -10.70
CA ARG A 271 -13.46 1.23 -12.13
C ARG A 271 -12.15 1.12 -12.92
N PRO A 272 -12.14 0.53 -14.13
CA PRO A 272 -10.97 0.60 -15.00
C PRO A 272 -10.49 2.06 -15.15
N GLY A 273 -9.18 2.26 -14.94
CA GLY A 273 -8.56 3.59 -14.95
C GLY A 273 -8.58 4.35 -13.62
N ASP A 274 -9.13 3.77 -12.55
CA ASP A 274 -8.99 4.32 -11.19
C ASP A 274 -7.60 4.02 -10.64
N ILE A 275 -6.96 5.02 -10.02
CA ILE A 275 -5.70 4.91 -9.30
C ILE A 275 -5.94 5.28 -7.84
N GLN A 276 -5.92 4.29 -6.94
CA GLN A 276 -5.90 4.53 -5.51
C GLN A 276 -4.46 4.78 -5.06
N LEU A 277 -4.23 5.88 -4.37
CA LEU A 277 -2.96 6.22 -3.72
C LEU A 277 -3.20 6.30 -2.22
N LEU A 278 -2.32 5.71 -1.42
CA LEU A 278 -2.43 5.74 0.04
C LEU A 278 -1.07 5.88 0.74
N HIS A 279 -1.08 6.58 1.88
CA HIS A 279 0.03 6.69 2.80
C HIS A 279 0.03 5.50 3.75
N ASN A 280 0.93 4.60 3.52
CA ASN A 280 0.94 3.28 4.14
C ASN A 280 1.15 3.29 5.66
N HIS A 281 1.81 4.30 6.24
CA HIS A 281 1.95 4.45 7.69
C HIS A 281 0.72 5.03 8.40
N GLN A 282 -0.31 5.42 7.63
CA GLN A 282 -1.52 6.06 8.12
C GLN A 282 -2.79 5.29 7.75
N ILE A 283 -2.73 4.47 6.70
CA ILE A 283 -3.89 3.77 6.16
C ILE A 283 -3.69 2.27 6.26
N LEU A 284 -4.57 1.60 6.98
CA LEU A 284 -4.78 0.16 6.92
C LEU A 284 -5.70 -0.14 5.75
N HIS A 285 -5.29 -1.04 4.88
CA HIS A 285 -6.06 -1.36 3.68
C HIS A 285 -6.33 -2.86 3.55
N SER A 286 -7.46 -3.17 2.94
CA SER A 286 -7.98 -4.52 2.80
C SER A 286 -8.66 -4.66 1.43
N ARG A 287 -8.92 -5.90 1.01
CA ARG A 287 -9.70 -6.19 -0.18
C ARG A 287 -10.70 -7.32 0.10
N GLY A 288 -11.95 -7.12 -0.28
CA GLY A 288 -12.98 -8.16 -0.27
C GLY A 288 -12.58 -9.39 -1.10
N ASP A 289 -13.15 -10.54 -0.81
CA ASP A 289 -13.14 -11.66 -1.74
C ASP A 289 -13.88 -11.28 -3.03
N PHE A 290 -13.59 -11.99 -4.11
CA PHE A 290 -14.17 -11.63 -5.40
C PHE A 290 -14.37 -12.85 -6.30
N GLN A 291 -15.27 -12.67 -7.26
CA GLN A 291 -15.49 -13.62 -8.35
C GLN A 291 -15.00 -13.00 -9.66
N ASN A 292 -14.21 -13.77 -10.40
CA ASN A 292 -13.79 -13.40 -11.74
C ASN A 292 -14.91 -13.66 -12.75
N TRP A 293 -14.84 -12.99 -13.89
CA TRP A 293 -15.60 -13.37 -15.08
C TRP A 293 -15.14 -14.75 -15.57
N PRO A 294 -15.98 -15.53 -16.25
CA PRO A 294 -15.56 -16.82 -16.83
C PRO A 294 -14.41 -16.67 -17.83
N GLU A 295 -14.38 -15.56 -18.56
CA GLU A 295 -13.38 -15.27 -19.58
C GLU A 295 -12.06 -14.77 -18.93
N PRO A 296 -10.92 -15.48 -19.11
CA PRO A 296 -9.65 -15.14 -18.45
C PRO A 296 -9.13 -13.72 -18.76
N GLU A 297 -9.42 -13.23 -19.97
CA GLU A 297 -9.05 -11.87 -20.41
C GLU A 297 -9.82 -10.78 -19.67
N ARG A 298 -10.93 -11.11 -19.01
CA ARG A 298 -11.75 -10.21 -18.20
C ARG A 298 -11.48 -10.36 -16.70
N HIS A 299 -10.55 -11.23 -16.30
CA HIS A 299 -10.22 -11.41 -14.89
C HIS A 299 -9.74 -10.11 -14.26
N ARG A 300 -10.13 -9.90 -12.97
CA ARG A 300 -9.70 -8.75 -12.18
C ARG A 300 -8.17 -8.61 -12.22
N HIS A 301 -7.69 -7.40 -12.53
CA HIS A 301 -6.28 -7.13 -12.64
C HIS A 301 -5.98 -5.68 -12.25
N LEU A 302 -5.14 -5.51 -11.21
CA LEU A 302 -4.61 -4.20 -10.85
C LEU A 302 -3.08 -4.23 -10.97
N LEU A 303 -2.51 -3.07 -11.29
CA LEU A 303 -1.07 -2.81 -11.14
C LEU A 303 -0.83 -2.14 -9.80
N ARG A 304 0.26 -2.51 -9.13
CA ARG A 304 0.67 -1.92 -7.85
C ARG A 304 2.03 -1.25 -7.98
N LEU A 305 2.17 -0.05 -7.39
CA LEU A 305 3.43 0.62 -7.17
C LEU A 305 3.71 0.79 -5.67
N TRP A 306 4.99 0.66 -5.32
CA TRP A 306 5.53 1.04 -4.04
C TRP A 306 6.48 2.21 -4.23
N LEU A 307 6.25 3.31 -3.48
CA LEU A 307 6.93 4.57 -3.69
C LEU A 307 7.49 5.12 -2.38
N ALA A 308 8.69 5.67 -2.45
CA ALA A 308 9.37 6.33 -1.34
C ALA A 308 9.57 7.82 -1.68
N PRO A 309 8.67 8.72 -1.22
CA PRO A 309 8.84 10.16 -1.39
C PRO A 309 9.99 10.70 -0.51
N ARG A 310 10.65 11.75 -1.00
CA ARG A 310 11.71 12.44 -0.23
C ARG A 310 11.16 13.22 0.95
N GLU A 311 9.91 13.64 0.84
CA GLU A 311 9.15 14.41 1.83
C GLU A 311 8.46 13.51 2.89
N ALA A 312 8.70 12.18 2.84
CA ALA A 312 8.08 11.24 3.78
C ALA A 312 8.43 11.58 5.23
N ARG A 313 7.48 11.29 6.14
CA ARG A 313 7.66 11.53 7.58
C ARG A 313 8.88 10.81 8.15
N PRO A 314 9.55 11.34 9.19
CA PRO A 314 10.62 10.63 9.87
C PRO A 314 10.06 9.34 10.51
N LEU A 315 10.84 8.26 10.45
CA LEU A 315 10.55 6.99 11.12
C LEU A 315 11.63 6.69 12.16
N PRO A 316 11.28 6.05 13.30
CA PRO A 316 12.25 5.62 14.28
C PRO A 316 13.10 4.46 13.77
N GLU A 317 14.32 4.29 14.31
CA GLU A 317 15.29 3.25 13.92
C GLU A 317 14.74 1.82 13.96
N VAL A 318 13.71 1.55 14.77
CA VAL A 318 13.07 0.24 14.82
C VAL A 318 12.47 -0.21 13.48
N PHE A 319 12.25 0.71 12.52
CA PHE A 319 11.84 0.37 11.16
C PHE A 319 12.98 -0.11 10.27
N ALA A 320 14.24 0.26 10.57
CA ALA A 320 15.39 -0.06 9.73
C ALA A 320 15.53 -1.55 9.38
N PRO A 321 15.32 -2.51 10.32
CA PRO A 321 15.43 -3.95 10.00
C PRO A 321 14.45 -4.42 8.91
N ARG A 322 13.28 -3.78 8.78
CA ARG A 322 12.29 -4.11 7.73
C ARG A 322 12.47 -3.28 6.48
N TYR A 323 12.77 -1.99 6.64
CA TYR A 323 12.77 -1.00 5.55
C TYR A 323 14.14 -0.80 4.89
N GLY A 324 15.20 -1.50 5.38
CA GLY A 324 16.57 -1.33 4.88
C GLY A 324 17.22 -0.01 5.29
N GLY A 325 16.57 0.76 6.19
CA GLY A 325 16.97 2.07 6.67
C GLY A 325 15.76 2.93 7.00
N VAL A 326 15.98 4.15 7.50
CA VAL A 326 14.90 5.09 7.85
C VAL A 326 14.94 6.40 7.05
N LEU A 327 15.92 6.56 6.16
CA LEU A 327 16.08 7.76 5.35
C LEU A 327 14.91 7.89 4.35
N ALA A 328 14.18 9.00 4.41
CA ALA A 328 13.09 9.30 3.49
C ALA A 328 13.59 9.32 2.02
N GLY A 329 12.79 8.81 1.10
CA GLY A 329 13.14 8.67 -0.31
C GLY A 329 14.03 7.46 -0.65
N GLU A 330 14.59 6.75 0.35
CA GLU A 330 15.52 5.63 0.12
C GLU A 330 15.08 4.31 0.79
N ARG A 331 14.19 4.40 1.77
CA ARG A 331 13.71 3.27 2.58
C ARG A 331 12.57 2.49 1.94
N GLY A 332 12.28 1.33 2.51
CA GLY A 332 11.16 0.48 2.12
C GLY A 332 11.47 -0.42 0.93
N GLY A 333 10.50 -1.26 0.61
CA GLY A 333 10.63 -2.30 -0.41
C GLY A 333 11.32 -3.56 0.11
N ILE A 334 11.39 -4.55 -0.77
CA ILE A 334 12.00 -5.85 -0.50
C ILE A 334 13.27 -5.96 -1.33
N VAL A 335 14.42 -6.02 -0.64
CA VAL A 335 15.73 -6.15 -1.27
C VAL A 335 16.45 -7.31 -0.60
N VAL A 336 16.82 -8.32 -1.39
CA VAL A 336 17.63 -9.47 -0.98
C VAL A 336 18.87 -9.58 -1.85
N LYS A 337 19.82 -10.43 -1.49
CA LYS A 337 21.03 -10.63 -2.27
C LYS A 337 20.68 -11.06 -3.71
N GLY A 338 21.20 -10.34 -4.69
CA GLY A 338 20.99 -10.61 -6.12
C GLY A 338 19.69 -10.03 -6.71
N THR A 339 18.88 -9.30 -5.95
CA THR A 339 17.73 -8.57 -6.49
C THR A 339 18.15 -7.65 -7.64
N ARG A 340 17.48 -7.78 -8.77
CA ARG A 340 17.61 -6.89 -9.93
C ARG A 340 16.27 -6.22 -10.17
N LEU A 341 16.26 -4.89 -10.31
CA LEU A 341 15.05 -4.15 -10.55
C LEU A 341 14.51 -4.41 -11.95
N THR A 342 13.23 -4.70 -12.05
CA THR A 342 12.53 -5.00 -13.31
C THR A 342 11.10 -4.45 -13.27
N VAL A 343 10.55 -4.23 -14.47
CA VAL A 343 9.16 -3.85 -14.68
C VAL A 343 8.46 -4.94 -15.47
N PRO A 344 7.93 -6.00 -14.81
CA PRO A 344 7.20 -7.04 -15.52
C PRO A 344 5.90 -6.48 -16.09
N LEU A 345 5.57 -6.86 -17.33
CA LEU A 345 4.31 -6.49 -18.00
C LEU A 345 3.19 -7.53 -17.76
N GLU A 346 3.54 -8.73 -17.34
CA GLU A 346 2.61 -9.82 -17.05
C GLU A 346 2.72 -10.28 -15.60
N ALA A 347 1.63 -10.84 -15.08
CA ALA A 347 1.59 -11.42 -13.74
C ALA A 347 2.31 -12.77 -13.71
N GLU A 348 3.18 -12.97 -12.72
CA GLU A 348 3.96 -14.19 -12.51
C GLU A 348 3.62 -14.87 -11.17
#